data_dd4722c68eea4419fdf0b7ab80eded3c
#
_entry.id   dd4722c68eea4419fdf0b7ab80eded3c
#
_cell.length_a   1.000
_cell.length_b   1.000
_cell.length_c   1.000
_cell.angle_alpha   90.00
_cell.angle_beta   90.00
_cell.angle_gamma   90.00
#
_symmetry.space_group_name_H-M   'P 1'
#
loop_
_entity.id
_entity.type
_entity.pdbx_description
1 polymer ?
#
loop_
_entity_poly.entity_id
_entity_poly.type
_entity_poly.pdbx_seq_one_letter_code
_entity_poly.pdbx_strand_id
1 'polypeptide(L)'
;MKRCMFVDESSVIRKVAKRILSGPDMVVTEAASGQDALEMCAFEMPDVVVVDGSLADMPAPELIRRIRTIAGKMPPQILISLVEVDIGAIMRAKRAGAHGYLLKPFNRPQLLERFRALPVAA
;
A
#
# COMPACT_ATOMS: atom_id res chain seq x y z
N MET A 1 -13.82 8.19 8.39
CA MET A 1 -13.45 6.80 8.10
C MET A 1 -12.27 6.78 7.16
N LYS A 2 -11.23 6.02 7.48
CA LYS A 2 -10.07 5.86 6.62
C LYS A 2 -10.27 4.73 5.62
N ARG A 3 -9.64 4.85 4.47
CA ARG A 3 -9.63 3.83 3.43
C ARG A 3 -8.21 3.38 3.19
N CYS A 4 -8.00 2.08 3.18
CA CYS A 4 -6.71 1.47 2.89
C CYS A 4 -6.86 0.51 1.71
N MET A 5 -5.98 0.63 0.73
CA MET A 5 -5.95 -0.30 -0.40
C MET A 5 -4.73 -1.19 -0.29
N PHE A 6 -4.94 -2.51 -0.35
CA PHE A 6 -3.86 -3.49 -0.47
C PHE A 6 -3.76 -3.94 -1.91
N VAL A 7 -2.60 -3.69 -2.51
CA VAL A 7 -2.27 -4.10 -3.88
C VAL A 7 -1.30 -5.26 -3.80
N ASP A 8 -1.78 -6.47 -4.07
CA ASP A 8 -0.99 -7.68 -3.97
C ASP A 8 -1.62 -8.77 -4.84
N GLU A 9 -0.80 -9.53 -5.56
CA GLU A 9 -1.30 -10.65 -6.36
C GLU A 9 -1.87 -11.76 -5.49
N SER A 10 -1.37 -11.92 -4.26
CA SER A 10 -1.82 -12.96 -3.34
C SER A 10 -3.14 -12.57 -2.68
N SER A 11 -4.19 -13.31 -2.99
CA SER A 11 -5.48 -13.11 -2.34
C SER A 11 -5.41 -13.42 -0.84
N VAL A 12 -4.53 -14.34 -0.42
CA VAL A 12 -4.33 -14.67 0.99
C VAL A 12 -3.81 -13.45 1.76
N ILE A 13 -2.78 -12.79 1.22
CA ILE A 13 -2.22 -11.59 1.85
C ILE A 13 -3.30 -10.50 1.96
N ARG A 14 -4.05 -10.26 0.88
CA ARG A 14 -5.11 -9.26 0.89
C ARG A 14 -6.20 -9.55 1.92
N LYS A 15 -6.62 -10.81 2.01
CA LYS A 15 -7.67 -11.23 2.96
C LYS A 15 -7.21 -11.12 4.41
N VAL A 16 -5.96 -11.51 4.69
CA VAL A 16 -5.38 -11.37 6.03
C VAL A 16 -5.32 -9.90 6.43
N ALA A 17 -4.82 -9.04 5.54
CA ALA A 17 -4.75 -7.61 5.80
C ALA A 17 -6.15 -7.02 6.07
N LYS A 18 -7.12 -7.39 5.25
CA LYS A 18 -8.49 -6.92 5.40
C LYS A 18 -9.09 -7.35 6.74
N ARG A 19 -8.84 -8.60 7.15
CA ARG A 19 -9.32 -9.10 8.45
C ARG A 19 -8.71 -8.32 9.62
N ILE A 20 -7.42 -8.00 9.54
CA ILE A 20 -6.73 -7.30 10.62
C ILE A 20 -7.18 -5.83 10.71
N LEU A 21 -7.29 -5.15 9.58
CA LEU A 21 -7.47 -3.70 9.54
C LEU A 21 -8.91 -3.25 9.50
N SER A 22 -9.83 -4.07 8.99
CA SER A 22 -11.23 -3.67 8.85
C SER A 22 -11.89 -3.45 10.22
N GLY A 23 -12.66 -2.39 10.33
CA GLY A 23 -13.35 -2.05 11.56
C GLY A 23 -14.22 -0.83 11.37
N PRO A 24 -14.75 -0.26 12.47
CA PRO A 24 -15.65 0.90 12.38
C PRO A 24 -14.99 2.12 11.75
N ASP A 25 -13.66 2.23 11.86
CA ASP A 25 -12.91 3.41 11.39
C ASP A 25 -12.06 3.14 10.15
N MET A 26 -12.09 1.94 9.59
CA MET A 26 -11.23 1.56 8.46
C MET A 26 -11.96 0.68 7.47
N VAL A 27 -11.96 1.09 6.20
CA VAL A 27 -12.41 0.28 5.06
C VAL A 27 -11.17 -0.18 4.29
N VAL A 28 -11.06 -1.48 4.03
CA VAL A 28 -9.95 -2.06 3.27
C VAL A 28 -10.46 -2.49 1.91
N THR A 29 -9.83 -2.00 0.86
CA THR A 29 -10.09 -2.42 -0.52
C THR A 29 -8.91 -3.24 -1.03
N GLU A 30 -9.16 -4.06 -2.04
CA GLU A 30 -8.17 -5.00 -2.58
C GLU A 30 -8.00 -4.78 -4.06
N ALA A 31 -6.74 -4.77 -4.52
CA ALA A 31 -6.39 -4.75 -5.93
C ALA A 31 -5.39 -5.89 -6.19
N ALA A 32 -5.60 -6.65 -7.25
CA ALA A 32 -4.76 -7.80 -7.58
C ALA A 32 -3.59 -7.44 -8.51
N SER A 33 -3.56 -6.23 -9.04
CA SER A 33 -2.54 -5.78 -9.98
C SER A 33 -2.35 -4.27 -9.87
N GLY A 34 -1.27 -3.77 -10.44
CA GLY A 34 -1.03 -2.33 -10.52
C GLY A 34 -2.10 -1.62 -11.35
N GLN A 35 -2.52 -2.22 -12.45
CA GLN A 35 -3.56 -1.65 -13.32
C GLN A 35 -4.88 -1.51 -12.56
N ASP A 36 -5.30 -2.56 -11.85
CA ASP A 36 -6.51 -2.51 -11.03
C ASP A 36 -6.41 -1.40 -9.97
N ALA A 37 -5.24 -1.29 -9.32
CA ALA A 37 -5.01 -0.26 -8.31
C ALA A 37 -5.19 1.14 -8.90
N LEU A 38 -4.64 1.38 -10.09
CA LEU A 38 -4.75 2.69 -10.75
C LEU A 38 -6.19 3.03 -11.09
N GLU A 39 -6.94 2.07 -11.61
CA GLU A 39 -8.36 2.27 -11.92
C GLU A 39 -9.16 2.60 -10.66
N MET A 40 -8.91 1.87 -9.58
CA MET A 40 -9.59 2.10 -8.31
C MET A 40 -9.21 3.47 -7.71
N CYS A 41 -7.95 3.86 -7.78
CA CYS A 41 -7.48 5.16 -7.30
C CYS A 41 -8.10 6.32 -8.10
N ALA A 42 -8.28 6.14 -9.39
CA ALA A 42 -8.91 7.16 -10.24
C ALA A 42 -10.37 7.36 -9.88
N PHE A 43 -11.05 6.29 -9.44
CA PHE A 43 -12.42 6.35 -8.99
C PHE A 43 -12.55 6.96 -7.59
N GLU A 44 -11.74 6.47 -6.66
CA GLU A 44 -11.72 6.95 -5.27
C GLU A 44 -10.35 6.75 -4.66
N MET A 45 -9.64 7.83 -4.36
CA MET A 45 -8.28 7.77 -3.81
C MET A 45 -8.33 7.34 -2.35
N PRO A 46 -7.61 6.25 -1.98
CA PRO A 46 -7.53 5.84 -0.57
C PRO A 46 -6.62 6.76 0.23
N ASP A 47 -6.69 6.65 1.56
CA ASP A 47 -5.80 7.38 2.46
C ASP A 47 -4.44 6.69 2.61
N VAL A 48 -4.43 5.37 2.52
CA VAL A 48 -3.22 4.54 2.65
C VAL A 48 -3.23 3.50 1.53
N VAL A 49 -2.07 3.29 0.90
CA VAL A 49 -1.89 2.23 -0.10
C VAL A 49 -0.69 1.39 0.29
N VAL A 50 -0.86 0.08 0.33
CA VAL A 50 0.24 -0.87 0.50
C VAL A 50 0.47 -1.53 -0.85
N VAL A 51 1.66 -1.33 -1.42
CA VAL A 51 2.01 -1.78 -2.77
C VAL A 51 2.97 -2.96 -2.69
N ASP A 52 2.58 -4.08 -3.28
CA ASP A 52 3.43 -5.26 -3.43
C ASP A 52 4.68 -4.91 -4.23
N GLY A 53 5.86 -5.23 -3.69
CA GLY A 53 7.13 -5.01 -4.35
C GLY A 53 7.38 -5.94 -5.54
N SER A 54 6.53 -6.92 -5.77
CA SER A 54 6.71 -7.98 -6.79
C SER A 54 5.54 -8.10 -7.76
N LEU A 55 4.83 -7.01 -8.05
CA LEU A 55 3.73 -7.04 -9.03
C LEU A 55 4.26 -7.43 -10.41
N ALA A 56 3.49 -8.30 -11.11
CA ALA A 56 3.89 -8.78 -12.43
C ALA A 56 3.71 -7.74 -13.53
N ASP A 57 2.72 -6.83 -13.39
CA ASP A 57 2.36 -5.92 -14.48
C ASP A 57 3.13 -4.61 -14.47
N MET A 58 3.69 -4.19 -13.34
CA MET A 58 4.53 -2.99 -13.31
C MET A 58 5.41 -2.97 -12.05
N PRO A 59 6.58 -2.30 -12.10
CA PRO A 59 7.41 -2.10 -10.91
C PRO A 59 6.71 -1.24 -9.87
N ALA A 60 6.93 -1.52 -8.59
CA ALA A 60 6.34 -0.76 -7.50
C ALA A 60 6.62 0.75 -7.58
N PRO A 61 7.86 1.20 -7.89
CA PRO A 61 8.11 2.64 -8.02
C PRO A 61 7.26 3.31 -9.12
N GLU A 62 7.02 2.62 -10.22
CA GLU A 62 6.16 3.16 -11.27
C GLU A 62 4.73 3.32 -10.78
N LEU A 63 4.18 2.31 -10.11
CA LEU A 63 2.83 2.37 -9.55
C LEU A 63 2.72 3.51 -8.55
N ILE A 64 3.70 3.64 -7.66
CA ILE A 64 3.72 4.71 -6.65
C ILE A 64 3.69 6.09 -7.31
N ARG A 65 4.53 6.31 -8.33
CA ARG A 65 4.55 7.59 -9.06
C ARG A 65 3.22 7.89 -9.73
N ARG A 66 2.60 6.89 -10.35
CA ARG A 66 1.31 7.05 -11.02
C ARG A 66 0.18 7.36 -10.03
N ILE A 67 0.17 6.68 -8.88
CA ILE A 67 -0.81 6.97 -7.82
C ILE A 67 -0.66 8.43 -7.36
N ARG A 68 0.57 8.88 -7.14
CA ARG A 68 0.83 10.26 -6.71
C ARG A 68 0.39 11.28 -7.76
N THR A 69 0.57 10.96 -9.04
CA THR A 69 0.13 11.82 -10.13
C THR A 69 -1.41 11.96 -10.13
N ILE A 70 -2.12 10.85 -9.96
CA ILE A 70 -3.59 10.86 -9.86
C ILE A 70 -4.05 11.67 -8.64
N ALA A 71 -3.38 11.47 -7.49
CA ALA A 71 -3.75 12.12 -6.24
C ALA A 71 -3.48 13.63 -6.23
N GLY A 72 -2.45 14.08 -6.96
CA GLY A 72 -2.11 15.49 -7.03
C GLY A 72 -1.60 16.03 -5.69
N LYS A 73 -2.28 17.03 -5.14
CA LYS A 73 -1.84 17.71 -3.91
C LYS A 73 -2.13 16.94 -2.62
N MET A 74 -2.95 15.89 -2.70
CA MET A 74 -3.36 15.11 -1.54
C MET A 74 -2.97 13.64 -1.72
N PRO A 75 -1.66 13.33 -1.78
CA PRO A 75 -1.26 11.94 -1.99
C PRO A 75 -1.56 11.08 -0.77
N PRO A 76 -1.88 9.79 -0.99
CA PRO A 76 -2.03 8.86 0.12
C PRO A 76 -0.68 8.58 0.79
N GLN A 77 -0.72 8.03 1.98
CA GLN A 77 0.46 7.44 2.58
C GLN A 77 0.69 6.08 1.95
N ILE A 78 1.94 5.75 1.63
CA ILE A 78 2.26 4.57 0.84
C ILE A 78 3.33 3.73 1.53
N LEU A 79 3.06 2.42 1.63
CA LEU A 79 4.04 1.44 2.09
C LEU A 79 4.32 0.47 0.93
N ILE A 80 5.59 0.04 0.81
CA ILE A 80 5.93 -1.07 -0.07
C ILE A 80 5.98 -2.36 0.76
N SER A 81 5.38 -3.45 0.28
CA SER A 81 5.44 -4.74 0.97
C SER A 81 6.44 -5.67 0.27
N LEU A 82 7.23 -6.38 1.08
CA LEU A 82 8.35 -7.20 0.63
C LEU A 82 8.39 -8.50 1.42
N VAL A 83 8.87 -9.59 0.80
CA VAL A 83 9.04 -10.86 1.50
C VAL A 83 10.32 -10.88 2.34
N GLU A 84 11.29 -10.03 2.02
CA GLU A 84 12.52 -9.86 2.80
C GLU A 84 13.02 -8.42 2.66
N VAL A 85 13.87 -8.00 3.58
CA VAL A 85 14.43 -6.64 3.56
C VAL A 85 15.34 -6.49 2.36
N ASP A 86 14.96 -5.64 1.43
CA ASP A 86 15.74 -5.29 0.24
C ASP A 86 15.93 -3.78 0.25
N ILE A 87 17.12 -3.34 0.66
CA ILE A 87 17.44 -1.92 0.81
C ILE A 87 17.28 -1.17 -0.50
N GLY A 88 17.73 -1.77 -1.61
CA GLY A 88 17.59 -1.13 -2.93
C GLY A 88 16.14 -0.91 -3.31
N ALA A 89 15.29 -1.92 -3.10
CA ALA A 89 13.86 -1.80 -3.39
C ALA A 89 13.19 -0.74 -2.51
N ILE A 90 13.52 -0.72 -1.22
CA ILE A 90 12.99 0.26 -0.27
C ILE A 90 13.39 1.68 -0.69
N MET A 91 14.66 1.88 -1.04
CA MET A 91 15.15 3.20 -1.46
C MET A 91 14.48 3.68 -2.75
N ARG A 92 14.31 2.79 -3.73
CA ARG A 92 13.62 3.15 -4.98
C ARG A 92 12.15 3.52 -4.72
N ALA A 93 11.48 2.77 -3.84
CA ALA A 93 10.11 3.06 -3.46
C ALA A 93 10.02 4.41 -2.74
N LYS A 94 10.94 4.70 -1.82
CA LYS A 94 10.97 5.99 -1.11
C LYS A 94 11.20 7.16 -2.05
N ARG A 95 12.11 7.02 -3.02
CA ARG A 95 12.32 8.06 -4.03
C ARG A 95 11.08 8.32 -4.86
N ALA A 96 10.28 7.29 -5.10
CA ALA A 96 9.02 7.42 -5.83
C ALA A 96 7.90 8.04 -4.97
N GLY A 97 8.06 8.03 -3.64
CA GLY A 97 7.10 8.64 -2.73
C GLY A 97 6.56 7.74 -1.62
N ALA A 98 7.11 6.54 -1.44
CA ALA A 98 6.71 5.67 -0.33
C ALA A 98 7.24 6.20 1.01
N HIS A 99 6.49 5.95 2.07
CA HIS A 99 6.80 6.41 3.42
C HIS A 99 7.51 5.35 4.26
N GLY A 100 7.41 4.09 3.88
CA GLY A 100 8.03 3.00 4.60
C GLY A 100 7.79 1.66 3.92
N TYR A 101 8.04 0.58 4.66
CA TYR A 101 7.88 -0.77 4.14
C TYR A 101 7.18 -1.68 5.15
N LEU A 102 6.65 -2.80 4.64
CA LEU A 102 5.98 -3.83 5.42
C LEU A 102 6.53 -5.18 4.95
N LEU A 103 6.95 -6.03 5.89
CA LEU A 103 7.39 -7.39 5.54
C LEU A 103 6.19 -8.33 5.51
N LYS A 104 6.17 -9.26 4.57
CA LYS A 104 5.18 -10.35 4.49
C LYS A 104 5.88 -11.69 4.59
N PRO A 105 5.23 -12.68 5.24
CA PRO A 105 3.93 -12.58 5.88
C PRO A 105 4.00 -11.74 7.17
N PHE A 106 2.88 -11.14 7.53
CA PHE A 106 2.75 -10.32 8.73
C PHE A 106 1.66 -10.88 9.63
N ASN A 107 1.77 -10.58 10.92
CA ASN A 107 0.71 -10.84 11.88
C ASN A 107 0.05 -9.51 12.28
N ARG A 108 -0.97 -9.59 13.14
CA ARG A 108 -1.70 -8.40 13.59
C ARG A 108 -0.79 -7.34 14.23
N PRO A 109 0.07 -7.68 15.23
CA PRO A 109 0.93 -6.68 15.84
C PRO A 109 1.88 -6.00 14.85
N GLN A 110 2.46 -6.78 13.93
CA GLN A 110 3.40 -6.27 12.94
C GLN A 110 2.73 -5.31 11.97
N LEU A 111 1.55 -5.66 11.47
CA LEU A 111 0.82 -4.79 10.55
C LEU A 111 0.36 -3.50 11.24
N LEU A 112 -0.21 -3.61 12.43
CA LEU A 112 -0.66 -2.46 13.19
C LEU A 112 0.49 -1.52 13.54
N GLU A 113 1.66 -2.06 13.87
CA GLU A 113 2.84 -1.27 14.18
C GLU A 113 3.27 -0.41 12.98
N ARG A 114 3.27 -0.99 11.78
CA ARG A 114 3.62 -0.25 10.57
C ARG A 114 2.63 0.87 10.28
N PHE A 115 1.37 0.64 10.55
CA PHE A 115 0.34 1.67 10.36
C PHE A 115 0.48 2.80 11.38
N ARG A 116 0.83 2.48 12.64
CA ARG A 116 1.09 3.51 13.65
C ARG A 116 2.31 4.36 13.30
N ALA A 117 3.29 3.79 12.63
CA ALA A 117 4.51 4.49 12.25
C ALA A 117 4.31 5.43 11.05
N LEU A 118 3.18 5.38 10.36
CA LEU A 118 2.90 6.29 9.26
C LEU A 118 2.72 7.72 9.78
N PRO A 119 3.19 8.73 9.01
CA PRO A 119 2.99 10.12 9.42
C PRO A 119 1.51 10.44 9.58
N VAL A 120 1.18 11.22 10.60
CA VAL A 120 -0.18 11.70 10.77
C VAL A 120 -0.41 12.80 9.75
N ALA A 121 -1.53 12.73 9.03
CA ALA A 121 -1.92 13.78 8.09
C ALA A 121 -2.18 15.06 8.88
N ALA A 122 -1.48 16.12 8.51
CA ALA A 122 -1.66 17.43 9.14
C ALA A 122 -3.00 18.05 8.73
#